data_badd00224e247396e514d44db35c679f
#
_entry.id   badd00224e247396e514d44db35c679f
#
_cell.length_a   1.000
_cell.length_b   1.000
_cell.length_c   1.000
_cell.angle_alpha   90.00
_cell.angle_beta   90.00
_cell.angle_gamma   90.00
#
_symmetry.space_group_name_H-M   'P 1'
#
loop_
_entity.id
_entity.type
_entity.pdbx_description
1 polymer ?
#
loop_
_entity_poly.entity_id
_entity_poly.type
_entity_poly.pdbx_seq_one_letter_code
_entity_poly.pdbx_strand_id
1 'polypeptide(L)'
;VVSAYDVRLAAKEQVESLGAKFIVFDEEVLKKSQTEGGYAKEMSSDYKKKQEKALEDAIPENDIVICTALIPNKPAPRLISKKIIEKMKPESVIIDLAVETGGNAELSETDKIVEHKGIKIIGYSNYPSRIPGDSSTLFSKNVFNFIKILIDNESKIIKINLEDEIIAKTLIS
;
A
#
# COMPACT_ATOMS: atom_id res chain seq x y z
N VAL A 1 12.82 -11.68 9.16
CA VAL A 1 13.34 -10.38 8.73
C VAL A 1 12.29 -9.74 7.83
N VAL A 2 11.98 -8.46 8.07
CA VAL A 2 11.00 -7.71 7.30
C VAL A 2 11.72 -6.62 6.52
N SER A 3 11.38 -6.50 5.23
CA SER A 3 11.79 -5.39 4.38
C SER A 3 10.55 -4.68 3.84
N ALA A 4 10.59 -3.38 3.69
CA ALA A 4 9.49 -2.62 3.12
C ALA A 4 9.99 -1.66 2.03
N TYR A 5 9.12 -1.41 1.07
CA TYR A 5 9.30 -0.44 0.01
C TYR A 5 8.12 0.53 -0.02
N ASP A 6 8.38 1.81 -0.08
CA ASP A 6 7.38 2.86 -0.31
C ASP A 6 8.02 3.98 -1.15
N VAL A 7 7.22 4.65 -1.96
CA VAL A 7 7.66 5.82 -2.76
C VAL A 7 7.77 7.09 -1.92
N ARG A 8 7.23 7.09 -0.71
CA ARG A 8 7.23 8.22 0.22
C ARG A 8 8.41 8.10 1.18
N LEU A 9 9.29 9.08 1.19
CA LEU A 9 10.44 9.09 2.10
C LEU A 9 10.02 9.12 3.58
N ALA A 10 8.88 9.79 3.89
CA ALA A 10 8.33 9.80 5.25
C ALA A 10 8.02 8.40 5.81
N ALA A 11 7.76 7.40 4.95
CA ALA A 11 7.56 6.03 5.37
C ALA A 11 8.86 5.35 5.86
N LYS A 12 10.05 5.84 5.44
CA LYS A 12 11.34 5.26 5.81
C LYS A 12 11.53 5.24 7.33
N GLU A 13 11.40 6.38 7.98
CA GLU A 13 11.57 6.49 9.44
C GLU A 13 10.56 5.61 10.20
N GLN A 14 9.32 5.55 9.72
CA GLN A 14 8.27 4.71 10.30
C GLN A 14 8.61 3.23 10.21
N VAL A 15 9.09 2.76 9.06
CA VAL A 15 9.49 1.38 8.82
C VAL A 15 10.70 1.01 9.67
N GLU A 16 11.72 1.85 9.68
CA GLU A 16 12.96 1.61 10.43
C GLU A 16 12.73 1.65 11.94
N SER A 17 11.82 2.50 12.43
CA SER A 17 11.45 2.55 13.85
C SER A 17 10.81 1.25 14.37
N LEU A 18 10.21 0.47 13.47
CA LEU A 18 9.65 -0.86 13.76
C LEU A 18 10.67 -1.99 13.59
N GLY A 19 11.93 -1.67 13.30
CA GLY A 19 12.99 -2.67 13.12
C GLY A 19 13.00 -3.35 11.75
N ALA A 20 12.24 -2.85 10.77
CA ALA A 20 12.25 -3.36 9.41
C ALA A 20 13.28 -2.63 8.53
N LYS A 21 13.77 -3.30 7.49
CA LYS A 21 14.68 -2.70 6.52
C LYS A 21 13.90 -1.93 5.46
N PHE A 22 14.23 -0.66 5.23
CA PHE A 22 13.66 0.09 4.12
C PHE A 22 14.49 -0.08 2.83
N ILE A 23 13.85 -0.42 1.73
CA ILE A 23 14.50 -0.59 0.42
C ILE A 23 14.60 0.78 -0.24
N VAL A 24 15.82 1.29 -0.34
CA VAL A 24 16.13 2.58 -0.98
C VAL A 24 16.94 2.33 -2.24
N PHE A 25 16.61 3.01 -3.32
CA PHE A 25 17.39 2.99 -4.56
C PHE A 25 17.98 4.36 -4.93
N ASP A 26 17.38 5.46 -4.44
CA ASP A 26 17.90 6.82 -4.64
C ASP A 26 17.21 7.80 -3.68
N GLU A 27 17.91 8.21 -2.61
CA GLU A 27 17.33 9.14 -1.62
C GLU A 27 17.08 10.55 -2.18
N GLU A 28 17.92 11.02 -3.11
CA GLU A 28 17.73 12.36 -3.70
C GLU A 28 16.48 12.43 -4.57
N VAL A 29 16.21 11.36 -5.29
CA VAL A 29 15.01 11.27 -6.14
C VAL A 29 13.75 11.12 -5.28
N LEU A 30 13.81 10.35 -4.20
CA LEU A 30 12.72 10.24 -3.23
C LEU A 30 12.38 11.59 -2.58
N LYS A 31 13.38 12.40 -2.23
CA LYS A 31 13.18 13.76 -1.69
C LYS A 31 12.46 14.68 -2.69
N LYS A 32 12.79 14.58 -3.97
CA LYS A 32 12.19 15.41 -5.04
C LYS A 32 10.79 14.98 -5.46
N SER A 33 10.39 13.75 -5.14
CA SER A 33 9.09 13.17 -5.52
C SER A 33 7.97 13.44 -4.52
N GLN A 34 8.25 14.06 -3.39
CA GLN A 34 7.24 14.42 -2.39
C GLN A 34 6.34 15.56 -2.90
N THR A 35 5.03 15.35 -2.83
CA THR A 35 4.02 16.41 -2.97
C THR A 35 3.47 16.76 -1.60
N GLU A 36 2.95 17.97 -1.42
CA GLU A 36 2.30 18.42 -0.16
C GLU A 36 1.12 17.53 0.26
N GLY A 37 0.53 16.74 -0.67
CA GLY A 37 -0.56 15.81 -0.41
C GLY A 37 -0.13 14.36 -0.12
N GLY A 38 1.16 14.04 0.00
CA GLY A 38 1.65 12.68 0.30
C GLY A 38 1.50 11.65 -0.83
N TYR A 39 1.08 12.06 -2.04
CA TYR A 39 1.00 11.19 -3.21
C TYR A 39 2.23 11.40 -4.11
N ALA A 40 2.69 10.31 -4.74
CA ALA A 40 3.80 10.39 -5.67
C ALA A 40 3.42 11.15 -6.94
N LYS A 41 4.25 12.12 -7.38
CA LYS A 41 4.16 12.72 -8.72
C LYS A 41 4.38 11.65 -9.79
N GLU A 42 3.90 11.92 -10.99
CA GLU A 42 4.26 11.12 -12.17
C GLU A 42 5.78 11.02 -12.29
N MET A 43 6.30 9.79 -12.12
CA MET A 43 7.72 9.53 -11.99
C MET A 43 8.40 9.53 -13.35
N SER A 44 9.60 10.12 -13.42
CA SER A 44 10.42 10.10 -14.63
C SER A 44 10.75 8.65 -15.06
N SER A 45 11.03 8.47 -16.35
CA SER A 45 11.43 7.16 -16.89
C SER A 45 12.67 6.58 -16.19
N ASP A 46 13.59 7.44 -15.77
CA ASP A 46 14.82 7.06 -15.08
C ASP A 46 14.54 6.57 -13.67
N TYR A 47 13.59 7.22 -12.96
CA TYR A 47 13.09 6.75 -11.67
C TYR A 47 12.49 5.34 -11.77
N LYS A 48 11.61 5.11 -12.75
CA LYS A 48 10.95 3.81 -12.95
C LYS A 48 11.97 2.70 -13.18
N LYS A 49 13.04 2.95 -13.94
CA LYS A 49 14.11 1.97 -14.15
C LYS A 49 14.89 1.65 -12.88
N LYS A 50 15.22 2.67 -12.07
CA LYS A 50 15.91 2.48 -10.80
C LYS A 50 15.03 1.73 -9.80
N GLN A 51 13.74 2.07 -9.75
CA GLN A 51 12.73 1.39 -8.94
C GLN A 51 12.63 -0.09 -9.33
N GLU A 52 12.43 -0.36 -10.63
CA GLU A 52 12.32 -1.72 -11.15
C GLU A 52 13.56 -2.56 -10.80
N LYS A 53 14.75 -1.99 -10.96
CA LYS A 53 15.98 -2.66 -10.60
C LYS A 53 16.07 -2.97 -9.12
N ALA A 54 15.75 -2.02 -8.24
CA ALA A 54 15.78 -2.25 -6.79
C ALA A 54 14.80 -3.33 -6.35
N LEU A 55 13.61 -3.38 -6.96
CA LEU A 55 12.63 -4.44 -6.71
C LEU A 55 13.08 -5.78 -7.30
N GLU A 56 13.72 -5.78 -8.49
CA GLU A 56 14.29 -6.97 -9.11
C GLU A 56 15.41 -7.59 -8.26
N ASP A 57 16.16 -6.78 -7.54
CA ASP A 57 17.23 -7.23 -6.65
C ASP A 57 16.68 -7.68 -5.27
N ALA A 58 15.64 -7.03 -4.77
CA ALA A 58 15.13 -7.28 -3.43
C ALA A 58 14.07 -8.39 -3.34
N ILE A 59 13.13 -8.47 -4.28
CA ILE A 59 11.98 -9.37 -4.19
C ILE A 59 12.38 -10.85 -4.19
N PRO A 60 13.32 -11.32 -5.03
CA PRO A 60 13.70 -12.74 -5.08
C PRO A 60 14.27 -13.30 -3.78
N GLU A 61 14.78 -12.45 -2.91
CA GLU A 61 15.35 -12.84 -1.61
C GLU A 61 14.29 -13.12 -0.53
N ASN A 62 13.01 -12.81 -0.81
CA ASN A 62 11.93 -12.93 0.14
C ASN A 62 11.05 -14.16 -0.12
N ASP A 63 10.59 -14.80 0.95
CA ASP A 63 9.69 -15.94 0.89
C ASP A 63 8.22 -15.50 0.76
N ILE A 64 7.89 -14.33 1.31
CA ILE A 64 6.54 -13.74 1.28
C ILE A 64 6.63 -12.28 0.84
N VAL A 65 5.85 -11.92 -0.15
CA VAL A 65 5.71 -10.54 -0.64
C VAL A 65 4.26 -10.10 -0.53
N ILE A 66 4.01 -8.96 0.13
CA ILE A 66 2.68 -8.38 0.26
C ILE A 66 2.64 -7.05 -0.50
N CYS A 67 1.76 -6.95 -1.46
CA CYS A 67 1.59 -5.78 -2.32
C CYS A 67 0.36 -4.98 -1.91
N THR A 68 0.54 -3.70 -1.62
CA THR A 68 -0.52 -2.80 -1.14
C THR A 68 -0.54 -1.45 -1.86
N ALA A 69 0.19 -1.30 -2.97
CA ALA A 69 0.33 -0.04 -3.66
C ALA A 69 -0.95 0.29 -4.46
N LEU A 70 -1.67 1.29 -4.01
CA LEU A 70 -2.90 1.79 -4.63
C LEU A 70 -2.76 3.28 -4.97
N ILE A 71 -3.35 3.69 -6.08
CA ILE A 71 -3.48 5.09 -6.46
C ILE A 71 -4.98 5.40 -6.52
N PRO A 72 -5.51 6.35 -5.74
CA PRO A 72 -6.91 6.68 -5.75
C PRO A 72 -7.43 6.99 -7.17
N ASN A 73 -8.53 6.34 -7.56
CA ASN A 73 -9.20 6.51 -8.85
C ASN A 73 -8.33 6.22 -10.10
N LYS A 74 -7.24 5.45 -9.94
CA LYS A 74 -6.37 5.03 -11.05
C LYS A 74 -6.06 3.53 -10.92
N PRO A 75 -5.66 2.87 -12.01
CA PRO A 75 -5.14 1.51 -11.95
C PRO A 75 -3.93 1.41 -11.02
N ALA A 76 -3.82 0.30 -10.32
CA ALA A 76 -2.67 0.01 -9.46
C ALA A 76 -1.36 0.01 -10.27
N PRO A 77 -0.26 0.52 -9.71
CA PRO A 77 1.02 0.48 -10.39
C PRO A 77 1.52 -0.96 -10.48
N ARG A 78 1.97 -1.36 -11.65
CA ARG A 78 2.60 -2.66 -11.89
C ARG A 78 4.04 -2.60 -11.37
N LEU A 79 4.29 -3.21 -10.20
CA LEU A 79 5.58 -3.18 -9.52
C LEU A 79 6.40 -4.45 -9.70
N ILE A 80 5.73 -5.59 -9.83
CA ILE A 80 6.35 -6.92 -9.92
C ILE A 80 6.04 -7.52 -11.26
N SER A 81 7.01 -7.46 -12.17
CA SER A 81 6.90 -8.08 -13.49
C SER A 81 7.00 -9.60 -13.39
N LYS A 82 6.50 -10.30 -14.40
CA LYS A 82 6.65 -11.75 -14.54
C LYS A 82 8.12 -12.18 -14.42
N LYS A 83 9.05 -11.39 -14.96
CA LYS A 83 10.50 -11.63 -14.88
C LYS A 83 11.00 -11.63 -13.43
N ILE A 84 10.48 -10.74 -12.58
CA ILE A 84 10.83 -10.69 -11.15
C ILE A 84 10.25 -11.92 -10.43
N ILE A 85 8.98 -12.25 -10.70
CA ILE A 85 8.31 -13.43 -10.13
C ILE A 85 9.11 -14.69 -10.42
N GLU A 86 9.55 -14.88 -11.66
CA GLU A 86 10.31 -16.06 -12.08
C GLU A 86 11.70 -16.22 -11.44
N LYS A 87 12.18 -15.16 -10.76
CA LYS A 87 13.44 -15.20 -9.99
C LYS A 87 13.23 -15.58 -8.52
N MET A 88 11.99 -15.56 -8.03
CA MET A 88 11.71 -15.94 -6.66
C MET A 88 11.93 -17.43 -6.44
N LYS A 89 12.15 -17.80 -5.19
CA LYS A 89 12.30 -19.20 -4.79
C LYS A 89 10.99 -19.96 -5.00
N PRO A 90 11.02 -21.22 -5.42
CA PRO A 90 9.84 -22.09 -5.37
C PRO A 90 9.22 -22.06 -3.95
N GLU A 91 7.90 -22.22 -3.86
CA GLU A 91 7.10 -22.13 -2.63
C GLU A 91 6.95 -20.73 -2.04
N SER A 92 7.58 -19.70 -2.62
CA SER A 92 7.31 -18.31 -2.25
C SER A 92 5.87 -17.90 -2.54
N VAL A 93 5.39 -16.92 -1.78
CA VAL A 93 4.01 -16.43 -1.88
C VAL A 93 3.98 -14.92 -2.15
N ILE A 94 3.18 -14.51 -3.13
CA ILE A 94 2.84 -13.11 -3.36
C ILE A 94 1.37 -12.92 -2.99
N ILE A 95 1.07 -11.93 -2.14
CA ILE A 95 -0.30 -11.53 -1.80
C ILE A 95 -0.52 -10.13 -2.39
N ASP A 96 -1.39 -10.04 -3.38
CA ASP A 96 -1.67 -8.79 -4.09
C ASP A 96 -3.01 -8.21 -3.64
N LEU A 97 -2.96 -7.24 -2.71
CA LEU A 97 -4.14 -6.54 -2.19
C LEU A 97 -4.67 -5.47 -3.16
N ALA A 98 -3.94 -5.17 -4.24
CA ALA A 98 -4.32 -4.19 -5.24
C ALA A 98 -5.02 -4.81 -6.47
N VAL A 99 -5.33 -6.11 -6.42
CA VAL A 99 -5.83 -6.87 -7.58
C VAL A 99 -7.11 -6.30 -8.19
N GLU A 100 -8.03 -5.74 -7.38
CA GLU A 100 -9.28 -5.14 -7.88
C GLU A 100 -9.06 -3.96 -8.82
N THR A 101 -7.94 -3.28 -8.69
CA THR A 101 -7.56 -2.14 -9.54
C THR A 101 -6.46 -2.49 -10.54
N GLY A 102 -6.33 -3.77 -10.87
CA GLY A 102 -5.38 -4.29 -11.85
C GLY A 102 -4.17 -5.03 -11.27
N GLY A 103 -3.91 -4.88 -9.96
CA GLY A 103 -2.84 -5.58 -9.24
C GLY A 103 -1.44 -4.97 -9.39
N ASN A 104 -0.62 -5.19 -8.40
CA ASN A 104 0.80 -4.80 -8.41
C ASN A 104 1.69 -5.88 -9.04
N ALA A 105 1.29 -7.15 -8.99
CA ALA A 105 2.01 -8.24 -9.62
C ALA A 105 1.39 -8.59 -10.99
N GLU A 106 2.24 -8.81 -11.99
CA GLU A 106 1.81 -9.01 -13.39
C GLU A 106 0.92 -10.24 -13.60
N LEU A 107 1.12 -11.28 -12.80
CA LEU A 107 0.38 -12.54 -12.89
C LEU A 107 -0.80 -12.62 -11.89
N SER A 108 -1.12 -11.53 -11.19
CA SER A 108 -2.29 -11.50 -10.31
C SER A 108 -3.58 -11.59 -11.10
N GLU A 109 -4.50 -12.45 -10.64
CA GLU A 109 -5.86 -12.56 -11.18
C GLU A 109 -6.87 -12.40 -10.03
N THR A 110 -7.92 -11.61 -10.26
CA THR A 110 -8.94 -11.33 -9.24
C THR A 110 -9.62 -12.61 -8.78
N ASP A 111 -9.71 -12.78 -7.47
CA ASP A 111 -10.33 -13.91 -6.75
C ASP A 111 -9.73 -15.29 -7.05
N LYS A 112 -8.47 -15.30 -7.51
CA LYS A 112 -7.76 -16.55 -7.80
C LYS A 112 -6.44 -16.67 -7.05
N ILE A 113 -6.00 -17.90 -6.92
CA ILE A 113 -4.62 -18.26 -6.62
C ILE A 113 -4.00 -18.75 -7.93
N VAL A 114 -3.05 -17.98 -8.45
CA VAL A 114 -2.27 -18.37 -9.64
C VAL A 114 -0.99 -19.04 -9.16
N GLU A 115 -0.67 -20.19 -9.71
CA GLU A 115 0.61 -20.85 -9.48
C GLU A 115 1.48 -20.74 -10.74
N HIS A 116 2.68 -20.20 -10.58
CA HIS A 116 3.64 -20.03 -11.65
C HIS A 116 5.04 -20.42 -11.18
N LYS A 117 5.62 -21.47 -11.78
CA LYS A 117 6.94 -22.02 -11.42
C LYS A 117 7.08 -22.32 -9.91
N GLY A 118 6.03 -22.83 -9.29
CA GLY A 118 6.00 -23.15 -7.86
C GLY A 118 5.80 -21.94 -6.95
N ILE A 119 5.62 -20.71 -7.49
CA ILE A 119 5.31 -19.52 -6.73
C ILE A 119 3.78 -19.31 -6.73
N LYS A 120 3.20 -19.04 -5.56
CA LYS A 120 1.76 -18.79 -5.42
C LYS A 120 1.49 -17.30 -5.40
N ILE A 121 0.62 -16.83 -6.30
CA ILE A 121 0.17 -15.44 -6.37
C ILE A 121 -1.29 -15.41 -5.97
N ILE A 122 -1.59 -14.79 -4.82
CA ILE A 122 -2.91 -14.72 -4.22
C ILE A 122 -3.52 -13.36 -4.52
N GLY A 123 -4.53 -13.34 -5.39
CA GLY A 123 -5.23 -12.13 -5.82
C GLY A 123 -6.66 -12.10 -5.31
N TYR A 124 -6.89 -12.34 -4.03
CA TYR A 124 -8.24 -12.22 -3.49
C TYR A 124 -8.67 -10.76 -3.38
N SER A 125 -9.89 -10.49 -3.82
CA SER A 125 -10.60 -9.26 -3.49
C SER A 125 -11.21 -9.36 -2.09
N ASN A 126 -11.65 -8.25 -1.54
CA ASN A 126 -12.43 -8.21 -0.31
C ASN A 126 -11.85 -9.06 0.86
N TYR A 127 -10.57 -8.89 1.16
CA TYR A 127 -9.94 -9.50 2.35
C TYR A 127 -10.71 -9.25 3.66
N PRO A 128 -11.33 -8.07 3.88
CA PRO A 128 -12.11 -7.82 5.10
C PRO A 128 -13.22 -8.84 5.35
N SER A 129 -13.88 -9.35 4.32
CA SER A 129 -14.94 -10.35 4.49
C SER A 129 -14.41 -11.74 4.89
N ARG A 130 -13.11 -11.99 4.71
CA ARG A 130 -12.46 -13.26 5.09
C ARG A 130 -12.07 -13.32 6.55
N ILE A 131 -11.96 -12.15 7.20
CA ILE A 131 -11.67 -11.99 8.64
C ILE A 131 -12.68 -11.00 9.27
N PRO A 132 -13.97 -11.32 9.24
CA PRO A 132 -15.03 -10.33 9.52
C PRO A 132 -14.98 -9.78 10.95
N GLY A 133 -14.56 -10.57 11.93
CA GLY A 133 -14.44 -10.13 13.32
C GLY A 133 -13.44 -8.96 13.48
N ASP A 134 -12.23 -9.15 13.00
CA ASP A 134 -11.17 -8.13 13.09
C ASP A 134 -11.51 -6.90 12.22
N SER A 135 -11.98 -7.14 11.01
CA SER A 135 -12.36 -6.07 10.07
C SER A 135 -13.47 -5.19 10.62
N SER A 136 -14.52 -5.78 11.20
CA SER A 136 -15.63 -5.03 11.82
C SER A 136 -15.14 -4.23 13.03
N THR A 137 -14.26 -4.81 13.83
CA THR A 137 -13.67 -4.13 15.01
C THR A 137 -12.86 -2.91 14.58
N LEU A 138 -12.00 -3.05 13.57
CA LEU A 138 -11.17 -1.95 13.06
C LEU A 138 -12.03 -0.87 12.39
N PHE A 139 -13.02 -1.27 11.60
CA PHE A 139 -13.93 -0.34 10.94
C PHE A 139 -14.76 0.46 11.95
N SER A 140 -15.36 -0.22 12.94
CA SER A 140 -16.14 0.47 13.98
C SER A 140 -15.31 1.44 14.80
N LYS A 141 -14.02 1.13 15.05
CA LYS A 141 -13.09 2.04 15.70
C LYS A 141 -12.80 3.29 14.86
N ASN A 142 -12.65 3.14 13.54
CA ASN A 142 -12.48 4.28 12.64
C ASN A 142 -13.72 5.17 12.62
N VAL A 143 -14.91 4.58 12.50
CA VAL A 143 -16.19 5.31 12.57
C VAL A 143 -16.33 6.05 13.90
N PHE A 144 -16.03 5.37 15.01
CA PHE A 144 -16.09 5.98 16.33
C PHE A 144 -15.11 7.18 16.46
N ASN A 145 -13.89 7.03 15.97
CA ASN A 145 -12.92 8.13 15.99
C ASN A 145 -13.37 9.32 15.15
N PHE A 146 -13.97 9.06 13.96
CA PHE A 146 -14.55 10.11 13.14
C PHE A 146 -15.72 10.82 13.85
N ILE A 147 -16.65 10.09 14.47
CA ILE A 147 -17.74 10.68 15.24
C ILE A 147 -17.23 11.54 16.38
N LYS A 148 -16.14 11.11 17.05
CA LYS A 148 -15.55 11.90 18.16
C LYS A 148 -15.10 13.29 17.75
N ILE A 149 -14.55 13.48 16.56
CA ILE A 149 -14.13 14.81 16.07
C ILE A 149 -15.29 15.71 15.71
N LEU A 150 -16.48 15.12 15.48
CA LEU A 150 -17.72 15.86 15.21
C LEU A 150 -18.45 16.32 16.49
N ILE A 151 -18.06 15.81 17.67
CA ILE A 151 -18.74 16.10 18.93
C ILE A 151 -17.93 17.14 19.71
N ASP A 152 -18.57 18.26 20.03
CA ASP A 152 -18.02 19.23 20.97
C ASP A 152 -18.00 18.63 22.39
N ASN A 153 -16.81 18.63 23.01
CA ASN A 153 -16.61 17.98 24.31
C ASN A 153 -17.32 18.66 25.48
N GLU A 154 -17.63 19.96 25.36
CA GLU A 154 -18.28 20.73 26.41
C GLU A 154 -19.80 20.64 26.29
N SER A 155 -20.32 20.99 25.12
CA SER A 155 -21.77 21.02 24.86
C SER A 155 -22.41 19.67 24.58
N LYS A 156 -21.57 18.66 24.24
CA LYS A 156 -22.02 17.30 23.85
C LYS A 156 -22.93 17.27 22.62
N ILE A 157 -22.85 18.29 21.77
CA ILE A 157 -23.62 18.36 20.51
C ILE A 157 -22.69 18.21 19.31
N ILE A 158 -23.27 17.91 18.16
CA ILE A 158 -22.54 17.84 16.90
C ILE A 158 -22.13 19.26 16.49
N LYS A 159 -20.84 19.45 16.25
CA LYS A 159 -20.23 20.69 15.78
C LYS A 159 -19.37 20.41 14.56
N ILE A 160 -19.77 20.92 13.42
CA ILE A 160 -19.01 20.80 12.18
C ILE A 160 -17.94 21.91 12.19
N ASN A 161 -16.69 21.53 12.43
CA ASN A 161 -15.56 22.47 12.40
C ASN A 161 -14.84 22.34 11.05
N LEU A 162 -15.05 23.30 10.15
CA LEU A 162 -14.42 23.31 8.82
C LEU A 162 -12.91 23.64 8.83
N GLU A 163 -12.35 24.04 9.96
CA GLU A 163 -10.91 24.20 10.13
C GLU A 163 -10.21 22.84 10.31
N ASP A 164 -10.95 21.81 10.72
CA ASP A 164 -10.44 20.44 10.75
C ASP A 164 -10.43 19.87 9.32
N GLU A 165 -9.23 19.47 8.88
CA GLU A 165 -9.00 18.98 7.51
C GLU A 165 -9.82 17.72 7.18
N ILE A 166 -10.03 16.84 8.16
CA ILE A 166 -10.80 15.59 7.95
C ILE A 166 -12.27 15.95 7.73
N ILE A 167 -12.81 16.83 8.58
CA ILE A 167 -14.21 17.27 8.45
C ILE A 167 -14.42 18.02 7.15
N ALA A 168 -13.54 18.99 6.83
CA ALA A 168 -13.66 19.78 5.61
C ALA A 168 -13.62 18.94 4.31
N LYS A 169 -12.77 17.91 4.29
CA LYS A 169 -12.61 17.04 3.11
C LYS A 169 -13.66 15.91 3.00
N THR A 170 -14.38 15.61 4.07
CA THR A 170 -15.42 14.59 4.06
C THR A 170 -16.84 15.17 3.93
N LEU A 171 -17.00 16.48 4.06
CA LEU A 171 -18.27 17.14 3.87
C LEU A 171 -18.68 17.07 2.38
N ILE A 172 -19.86 16.49 2.12
CA ILE A 172 -20.48 16.46 0.80
C ILE A 172 -21.49 17.62 0.77
N SER A 173 -21.30 18.52 -0.18
CA SER A 173 -22.18 19.66 -0.40
C SER A 173 -23.40 19.27 -1.24
#